data_0066755fdb4993354d9b03dbc3cefe22
#
_entry.id   0066755fdb4993354d9b03dbc3cefe22
#
_cell.length_a   1.000
_cell.length_b   1.000
_cell.length_c   1.000
_cell.angle_alpha   90.00
_cell.angle_beta   90.00
_cell.angle_gamma   90.00
#
_symmetry.space_group_name_H-M   'P 1'
#
loop_
_entity.id
_entity.type
_entity.pdbx_description
1 polymer ?
#
loop_
_entity_poly.entity_id
_entity_poly.type
_entity_poly.pdbx_seq_one_letter_code
_entity_poly.pdbx_strand_id
1 'polypeptide(L)'
;KLLNMLSEFKLLHSEYFEWGDYSLWFQDFSIYNKMGFIMIEKNQGTGNPPIRHKLEFISTNIAEFLDNLTKITDSRLCKGFSDWANSVKEGASNDFKKNVDIALMRLFKCVELHNSKLDLTDLHLGSLPPLPDWIEVLSLRHNGLATIQIPKFCKELELDFNNYMVFPKVSDGITQVSVDNNLISRVDSSPSKAMKIFIYRNKIW
;
A
#
# COMPACT_ATOMS: atom_id res chain seq x y z
N LYS A 1 16.56 0.73 -4.14
CA LYS A 1 15.24 0.23 -4.66
C LYS A 1 15.21 -1.30 -4.64
N LEU A 2 16.17 -1.99 -5.25
CA LEU A 2 16.31 -3.45 -5.30
C LEU A 2 16.38 -4.08 -3.89
N LEU A 3 17.22 -3.54 -3.01
CA LEU A 3 17.36 -4.02 -1.63
C LEU A 3 16.09 -3.87 -0.81
N ASN A 4 15.32 -2.81 -1.02
CA ASN A 4 14.04 -2.62 -0.32
C ASN A 4 12.96 -3.59 -0.82
N MET A 5 12.92 -3.89 -2.11
CA MET A 5 12.03 -4.93 -2.65
C MET A 5 12.43 -6.33 -2.15
N LEU A 6 13.72 -6.66 -2.16
CA LEU A 6 14.20 -7.95 -1.64
C LEU A 6 13.98 -8.13 -0.13
N SER A 7 13.91 -7.06 0.65
CA SER A 7 13.59 -7.14 2.09
C SER A 7 12.13 -7.54 2.37
N GLU A 8 11.24 -7.42 1.38
CA GLU A 8 9.84 -7.85 1.47
C GLU A 8 9.65 -9.35 1.22
N PHE A 9 10.65 -10.01 0.64
CA PHE A 9 10.60 -11.45 0.41
C PHE A 9 11.02 -12.19 1.66
N LYS A 10 10.14 -13.04 2.15
CA LYS A 10 10.47 -13.98 3.22
C LYS A 10 11.11 -15.20 2.59
N LEU A 11 12.41 -15.39 2.80
CA LEU A 11 13.13 -16.57 2.36
C LEU A 11 12.61 -17.79 3.15
N LEU A 12 11.92 -18.72 2.48
CA LEU A 12 11.45 -19.98 3.09
C LEU A 12 12.47 -21.11 2.87
N HIS A 13 13.08 -21.15 1.69
CA HIS A 13 14.16 -22.05 1.30
C HIS A 13 15.08 -21.33 0.31
N SER A 14 16.24 -21.87 0.00
CA SER A 14 17.23 -21.25 -0.89
C SER A 14 16.71 -20.88 -2.30
N GLU A 15 15.55 -21.38 -2.69
CA GLU A 15 14.97 -21.25 -4.01
C GLU A 15 13.51 -20.74 -4.03
N TYR A 16 12.97 -20.36 -2.87
CA TYR A 16 11.55 -20.04 -2.73
C TYR A 16 11.33 -18.78 -1.87
N PHE A 17 10.50 -17.86 -2.35
CA PHE A 17 10.16 -16.62 -1.68
C PHE A 17 8.64 -16.42 -1.67
N GLU A 18 8.08 -15.91 -0.60
CA GLU A 18 6.69 -15.44 -0.54
C GLU A 18 6.62 -13.92 -0.62
N TRP A 19 5.70 -13.43 -1.43
CA TRP A 19 5.39 -12.01 -1.56
C TRP A 19 3.89 -11.80 -1.65
N GLY A 20 3.25 -11.47 -0.52
CA GLY A 20 1.81 -11.35 -0.40
C GLY A 20 1.11 -12.66 -0.82
N ASP A 21 0.22 -12.56 -1.80
CA ASP A 21 -0.53 -13.72 -2.34
C ASP A 21 0.24 -14.50 -3.41
N TYR A 22 1.53 -14.19 -3.60
CA TYR A 22 2.36 -14.79 -4.65
C TYR A 22 3.54 -15.55 -4.06
N SER A 23 3.83 -16.67 -4.69
CA SER A 23 5.05 -17.44 -4.46
C SER A 23 5.97 -17.28 -5.65
N LEU A 24 7.24 -16.98 -5.39
CA LEU A 24 8.27 -16.82 -6.40
C LEU A 24 9.23 -17.99 -6.32
N TRP A 25 9.39 -18.67 -7.42
CA TRP A 25 10.33 -19.79 -7.56
C TRP A 25 11.49 -19.38 -8.45
N PHE A 26 12.71 -19.54 -7.95
CA PHE A 26 13.92 -19.42 -8.75
C PHE A 26 14.43 -20.82 -9.05
N GLN A 27 14.45 -21.19 -10.30
CA GLN A 27 15.04 -22.46 -10.72
C GLN A 27 16.36 -22.14 -11.41
N ASP A 28 17.47 -22.50 -10.76
CA ASP A 28 18.80 -22.38 -11.33
C ASP A 28 19.05 -23.57 -12.27
N PHE A 29 19.08 -23.29 -13.57
CA PHE A 29 19.52 -24.25 -14.59
C PHE A 29 21.01 -24.09 -14.90
N SER A 30 21.83 -23.94 -13.89
CA SER A 30 23.30 -23.83 -14.03
C SER A 30 23.92 -25.00 -14.83
N ILE A 31 23.23 -26.16 -14.89
CA ILE A 31 23.65 -27.34 -15.66
C ILE A 31 23.61 -27.12 -17.18
N TYR A 32 22.80 -26.15 -17.66
CA TYR A 32 22.62 -25.93 -19.11
C TYR A 32 23.16 -24.59 -19.62
N ASN A 33 23.83 -23.83 -18.80
CA ASN A 33 24.54 -22.59 -19.15
C ASN A 33 23.68 -21.51 -19.85
N LYS A 34 22.34 -21.58 -19.77
CA LYS A 34 21.42 -20.62 -20.38
C LYS A 34 20.09 -20.61 -19.64
N MET A 35 19.74 -19.46 -19.10
CA MET A 35 18.43 -19.03 -18.61
C MET A 35 18.04 -19.49 -17.19
N GLY A 36 18.00 -18.52 -16.27
CA GLY A 36 17.18 -18.64 -15.06
C GLY A 36 15.72 -18.46 -15.41
N PHE A 37 14.85 -19.36 -14.97
CA PHE A 37 13.40 -19.19 -15.06
C PHE A 37 12.90 -18.66 -13.72
N ILE A 38 12.05 -17.65 -13.76
CA ILE A 38 11.34 -17.17 -12.60
C ILE A 38 9.88 -17.51 -12.78
N MET A 39 9.34 -18.30 -11.85
CA MET A 39 7.95 -18.73 -11.85
C MET A 39 7.19 -17.98 -10.77
N ILE A 40 6.06 -17.41 -11.12
CA ILE A 40 5.13 -16.78 -10.16
C ILE A 40 3.91 -17.66 -10.04
N GLU A 41 3.62 -18.09 -8.83
CA GLU A 41 2.41 -18.80 -8.48
C GLU A 41 1.54 -17.91 -7.61
N LYS A 42 0.29 -17.72 -7.98
CA LYS A 42 -0.69 -17.05 -7.14
C LYS A 42 -1.29 -18.03 -6.16
N ASN A 43 -1.11 -17.78 -4.86
CA ASN A 43 -1.76 -18.57 -3.82
C ASN A 43 -3.27 -18.26 -3.82
N GLN A 44 -4.08 -19.18 -4.33
CA GLN A 44 -5.53 -19.12 -4.23
C GLN A 44 -6.02 -20.07 -3.14
N GLY A 45 -6.11 -19.54 -1.90
CA GLY A 45 -6.84 -20.20 -0.81
C GLY A 45 -6.25 -21.53 -0.32
N THR A 46 -6.77 -21.98 0.81
CA THR A 46 -6.36 -23.19 1.55
C THR A 46 -6.90 -24.50 0.96
N GLY A 47 -6.88 -24.65 -0.36
CA GLY A 47 -7.22 -25.92 -1.04
C GLY A 47 -5.98 -26.81 -1.17
N ASN A 48 -6.07 -28.06 -0.76
CA ASN A 48 -5.00 -29.04 -0.94
C ASN A 48 -5.38 -29.99 -2.09
N PRO A 49 -4.67 -30.06 -3.24
CA PRO A 49 -3.45 -29.32 -3.60
C PRO A 49 -3.74 -27.92 -4.12
N PRO A 50 -2.77 -26.99 -4.06
CA PRO A 50 -2.95 -25.65 -4.63
C PRO A 50 -3.20 -25.77 -6.14
N ILE A 51 -4.22 -25.08 -6.64
CA ILE A 51 -4.52 -25.04 -8.07
C ILE A 51 -3.39 -24.24 -8.73
N ARG A 52 -2.52 -24.93 -9.43
CA ARG A 52 -1.40 -24.35 -10.18
C ARG A 52 -1.96 -23.54 -11.35
N HIS A 53 -1.97 -22.23 -11.24
CA HIS A 53 -2.26 -21.37 -12.39
C HIS A 53 -0.98 -21.06 -13.15
N LYS A 54 -1.11 -21.19 -14.47
CA LYS A 54 -0.20 -20.90 -15.56
C LYS A 54 1.06 -20.14 -15.13
N LEU A 55 2.17 -20.83 -15.21
CA LEU A 55 3.51 -20.28 -15.05
C LEU A 55 3.80 -19.39 -16.26
N GLU A 56 3.98 -18.10 -16.05
CA GLU A 56 4.44 -17.20 -17.10
C GLU A 56 5.94 -16.99 -16.96
N PHE A 57 6.66 -17.26 -18.06
CA PHE A 57 8.07 -16.88 -18.19
C PHE A 57 8.17 -15.36 -18.22
N ILE A 58 8.92 -14.78 -17.29
CA ILE A 58 8.97 -13.33 -17.13
C ILE A 58 10.30 -12.74 -17.56
N SER A 59 11.44 -13.38 -17.30
CA SER A 59 12.73 -12.79 -17.68
C SER A 59 13.95 -13.71 -17.55
N THR A 60 15.01 -13.38 -18.29
CA THR A 60 16.32 -14.04 -18.25
C THR A 60 17.28 -13.43 -17.25
N ASN A 61 16.95 -12.26 -16.65
CA ASN A 61 17.78 -11.65 -15.65
C ASN A 61 16.94 -10.98 -14.53
N ILE A 62 17.54 -10.93 -13.33
CA ILE A 62 16.86 -10.42 -12.12
C ILE A 62 16.46 -8.94 -12.28
N ALA A 63 17.24 -8.11 -12.94
CA ALA A 63 16.93 -6.68 -13.09
C ALA A 63 15.68 -6.47 -13.96
N GLU A 64 15.58 -7.16 -15.07
CA GLU A 64 14.41 -7.12 -15.96
C GLU A 64 13.17 -7.71 -15.28
N PHE A 65 13.33 -8.81 -14.53
CA PHE A 65 12.25 -9.39 -13.73
C PHE A 65 11.70 -8.40 -12.70
N LEU A 66 12.57 -7.73 -11.94
CA LEU A 66 12.15 -6.76 -10.93
C LEU A 66 11.51 -5.52 -11.56
N ASP A 67 11.95 -5.10 -12.73
CA ASP A 67 11.33 -4.03 -13.50
C ASP A 67 9.91 -4.44 -13.96
N ASN A 68 9.75 -5.65 -14.45
CA ASN A 68 8.46 -6.21 -14.84
C ASN A 68 7.53 -6.39 -13.63
N LEU A 69 8.02 -6.86 -12.47
CA LEU A 69 7.24 -6.92 -11.23
C LEU A 69 6.75 -5.54 -10.80
N THR A 70 7.62 -4.54 -10.85
CA THR A 70 7.27 -3.16 -10.55
C THR A 70 6.14 -2.69 -11.46
N LYS A 71 6.26 -2.89 -12.78
CA LYS A 71 5.22 -2.52 -13.76
C LYS A 71 3.89 -3.23 -13.50
N ILE A 72 3.91 -4.53 -13.14
CA ILE A 72 2.70 -5.29 -12.82
C ILE A 72 2.04 -4.75 -11.54
N THR A 73 2.84 -4.46 -10.51
CA THR A 73 2.35 -3.89 -9.25
C THR A 73 1.75 -2.51 -9.47
N ASP A 74 2.46 -1.65 -10.18
CA ASP A 74 2.01 -0.30 -10.53
C ASP A 74 0.71 -0.35 -11.35
N SER A 75 0.59 -1.28 -12.31
CA SER A 75 -0.63 -1.49 -13.09
C SER A 75 -1.83 -1.88 -12.22
N ARG A 76 -1.63 -2.76 -11.22
CA ARG A 76 -2.70 -3.15 -10.28
C ARG A 76 -3.13 -2.02 -9.38
N LEU A 77 -2.19 -1.26 -8.83
CA LEU A 77 -2.48 -0.08 -8.04
C LEU A 77 -3.29 0.94 -8.87
N CYS A 78 -2.82 1.25 -10.07
CA CYS A 78 -3.50 2.16 -10.98
C CYS A 78 -4.92 1.70 -11.33
N LYS A 79 -5.10 0.39 -11.57
CA LYS A 79 -6.44 -0.18 -11.77
C LYS A 79 -7.30 -0.02 -10.52
N GLY A 80 -6.77 -0.32 -9.34
CA GLY A 80 -7.46 -0.14 -8.05
C GLY A 80 -7.89 1.31 -7.80
N PHE A 81 -7.05 2.28 -8.17
CA PHE A 81 -7.40 3.70 -8.07
C PHE A 81 -8.56 4.07 -9.00
N SER A 82 -8.53 3.58 -10.24
CA SER A 82 -9.60 3.83 -11.22
C SER A 82 -10.92 3.19 -10.77
N ASP A 83 -10.88 1.94 -10.29
CA ASP A 83 -12.06 1.22 -9.81
C ASP A 83 -12.67 1.93 -8.59
N TRP A 84 -11.85 2.37 -7.62
CA TRP A 84 -12.29 3.18 -6.48
C TRP A 84 -12.93 4.48 -6.94
N ALA A 85 -12.27 5.24 -7.79
CA ALA A 85 -12.77 6.53 -8.25
C ALA A 85 -14.11 6.41 -8.97
N ASN A 86 -14.28 5.39 -9.81
CA ASN A 86 -15.56 5.12 -10.47
C ASN A 86 -16.67 4.82 -9.45
N SER A 87 -16.36 3.99 -8.43
CA SER A 87 -17.33 3.62 -7.41
C SER A 87 -17.79 4.81 -6.55
N VAL A 88 -16.87 5.72 -6.17
CA VAL A 88 -17.22 6.86 -5.30
C VAL A 88 -17.82 8.03 -6.06
N LYS A 89 -17.61 8.12 -7.37
CA LYS A 89 -18.20 9.16 -8.22
C LYS A 89 -19.65 8.90 -8.62
N GLU A 90 -20.12 7.67 -8.49
CA GLU A 90 -21.48 7.32 -8.86
C GLU A 90 -22.51 8.08 -8.00
N GLY A 91 -23.40 8.83 -8.64
CA GLY A 91 -24.39 9.67 -7.94
C GLY A 91 -23.84 10.89 -7.17
N ALA A 92 -22.53 11.12 -7.17
CA ALA A 92 -21.89 12.20 -6.41
C ALA A 92 -22.05 13.58 -7.07
N SER A 93 -21.90 14.64 -6.27
CA SER A 93 -21.88 16.03 -6.74
C SER A 93 -20.70 16.32 -7.66
N ASN A 94 -20.81 17.37 -8.50
CA ASN A 94 -19.73 17.74 -9.40
C ASN A 94 -18.45 18.17 -8.63
N ASP A 95 -18.59 18.84 -7.49
CA ASP A 95 -17.42 19.27 -6.71
C ASP A 95 -16.70 18.08 -6.07
N PHE A 96 -17.45 17.09 -5.57
CA PHE A 96 -16.85 15.84 -5.09
C PHE A 96 -16.12 15.10 -6.22
N LYS A 97 -16.72 15.01 -7.42
CA LYS A 97 -16.08 14.39 -8.59
C LYS A 97 -14.75 15.05 -8.93
N LYS A 98 -14.67 16.39 -8.89
CA LYS A 98 -13.42 17.12 -9.08
C LYS A 98 -12.37 16.78 -8.03
N ASN A 99 -12.75 16.68 -6.76
CA ASN A 99 -11.84 16.28 -5.68
C ASN A 99 -11.28 14.87 -5.91
N VAL A 100 -12.14 13.94 -6.33
CA VAL A 100 -11.70 12.58 -6.70
C VAL A 100 -10.75 12.60 -7.90
N ASP A 101 -10.97 13.46 -8.92
CA ASP A 101 -10.06 13.61 -10.06
C ASP A 101 -8.69 14.14 -9.63
N ILE A 102 -8.65 15.11 -8.70
CA ILE A 102 -7.41 15.62 -8.12
C ILE A 102 -6.68 14.49 -7.34
N ALA A 103 -7.42 13.72 -6.54
CA ALA A 103 -6.85 12.58 -5.83
C ALA A 103 -6.24 11.56 -6.79
N LEU A 104 -6.97 11.18 -7.86
CA LEU A 104 -6.47 10.26 -8.88
C LEU A 104 -5.18 10.76 -9.54
N MET A 105 -5.14 12.04 -9.93
CA MET A 105 -3.94 12.62 -10.52
C MET A 105 -2.73 12.53 -9.57
N ARG A 106 -2.93 12.83 -8.27
CA ARG A 106 -1.87 12.74 -7.26
C ARG A 106 -1.43 11.29 -7.02
N LEU A 107 -2.37 10.34 -6.98
CA LEU A 107 -2.11 8.91 -6.83
C LEU A 107 -1.32 8.34 -8.01
N PHE A 108 -1.75 8.63 -9.25
CA PHE A 108 -1.03 8.19 -10.45
C PHE A 108 0.38 8.76 -10.51
N LYS A 109 0.53 10.05 -10.21
CA LYS A 109 1.85 10.70 -10.15
C LYS A 109 2.74 10.12 -9.05
N CYS A 110 2.16 9.74 -7.91
CA CYS A 110 2.89 9.07 -6.84
C CYS A 110 3.46 7.72 -7.31
N VAL A 111 2.68 6.93 -8.06
CA VAL A 111 3.13 5.66 -8.63
C VAL A 111 4.17 5.89 -9.73
N GLU A 112 3.89 6.75 -10.71
CA GLU A 112 4.77 7.05 -11.85
C GLU A 112 6.17 7.48 -11.40
N LEU A 113 6.24 8.37 -10.40
CA LEU A 113 7.49 8.92 -9.88
C LEU A 113 8.06 8.13 -8.69
N HIS A 114 7.38 7.07 -8.23
CA HIS A 114 7.71 6.35 -6.99
C HIS A 114 7.96 7.30 -5.80
N ASN A 115 7.09 8.29 -5.66
CA ASN A 115 7.21 9.26 -4.58
C ASN A 115 6.97 8.59 -3.22
N SER A 116 7.87 8.81 -2.27
CA SER A 116 7.67 8.40 -0.87
C SER A 116 6.76 9.34 -0.07
N LYS A 117 6.31 10.43 -0.67
CA LYS A 117 5.39 11.41 -0.07
C LYS A 117 4.11 11.51 -0.89
N LEU A 118 2.97 11.39 -0.22
CA LEU A 118 1.65 11.57 -0.81
C LEU A 118 0.83 12.55 0.03
N ASP A 119 0.38 13.60 -0.61
CA ASP A 119 -0.51 14.60 -0.02
C ASP A 119 -1.87 14.56 -0.73
N LEU A 120 -2.91 14.18 0.03
CA LEU A 120 -4.32 14.19 -0.39
C LEU A 120 -5.15 15.10 0.52
N THR A 121 -4.54 16.12 1.11
CA THR A 121 -5.21 17.06 2.03
C THR A 121 -6.35 17.83 1.35
N ASP A 122 -7.42 18.13 2.11
CA ASP A 122 -8.58 18.99 1.75
C ASP A 122 -9.40 18.49 0.54
N LEU A 123 -9.51 17.17 0.34
CA LEU A 123 -10.26 16.60 -0.77
C LEU A 123 -11.63 16.00 -0.38
N HIS A 124 -11.94 15.92 0.92
CA HIS A 124 -13.22 15.40 1.44
C HIS A 124 -13.65 14.05 0.84
N LEU A 125 -12.73 13.12 0.69
CA LEU A 125 -12.90 11.88 -0.09
C LEU A 125 -13.79 10.83 0.58
N GLY A 126 -13.93 10.85 1.93
CA GLY A 126 -14.70 9.86 2.69
C GLY A 126 -14.10 8.46 2.74
N SER A 127 -13.41 8.05 1.70
CA SER A 127 -12.70 6.76 1.59
C SER A 127 -11.48 6.88 0.68
N LEU A 128 -10.61 5.88 0.72
CA LEU A 128 -9.41 5.82 -0.13
C LEU A 128 -9.26 4.42 -0.74
N PRO A 129 -8.63 4.31 -1.92
CA PRO A 129 -8.17 3.03 -2.44
C PRO A 129 -6.99 2.49 -1.61
N PRO A 130 -6.59 1.22 -1.77
CA PRO A 130 -5.31 0.75 -1.25
C PRO A 130 -4.16 1.63 -1.75
N LEU A 131 -3.31 2.08 -0.83
CA LEU A 131 -2.18 2.97 -1.14
C LEU A 131 -0.89 2.17 -1.34
N PRO A 132 0.08 2.71 -2.13
CA PRO A 132 1.39 2.08 -2.27
C PRO A 132 2.12 1.92 -0.94
N ASP A 133 2.70 0.74 -0.68
CA ASP A 133 3.41 0.44 0.56
C ASP A 133 4.68 1.29 0.78
N TRP A 134 5.29 1.81 -0.30
CA TRP A 134 6.51 2.61 -0.23
C TRP A 134 6.31 4.06 0.23
N ILE A 135 5.07 4.49 0.50
CA ILE A 135 4.80 5.83 1.02
C ILE A 135 5.34 5.92 2.46
N GLU A 136 6.24 6.87 2.68
CA GLU A 136 6.83 7.15 3.98
C GLU A 136 6.15 8.32 4.70
N VAL A 137 5.66 9.30 3.96
CA VAL A 137 4.95 10.49 4.48
C VAL A 137 3.59 10.59 3.83
N LEU A 138 2.53 10.54 4.63
CA LEU A 138 1.16 10.52 4.16
C LEU A 138 0.33 11.60 4.85
N SER A 139 -0.15 12.58 4.07
CA SER A 139 -1.02 13.66 4.55
C SER A 139 -2.44 13.47 4.02
N LEU A 140 -3.39 13.26 4.94
CA LEU A 140 -4.81 12.97 4.67
C LEU A 140 -5.76 13.89 5.44
N ARG A 141 -5.32 15.10 5.77
CA ARG A 141 -6.12 16.07 6.54
C ARG A 141 -7.40 16.43 5.78
N HIS A 142 -8.50 16.70 6.52
CA HIS A 142 -9.79 17.14 5.97
C HIS A 142 -10.37 16.21 4.88
N ASN A 143 -10.41 14.90 5.15
CA ASN A 143 -10.96 13.93 4.19
C ASN A 143 -12.22 13.21 4.67
N GLY A 144 -12.67 13.44 5.90
CA GLY A 144 -13.84 12.76 6.45
C GLY A 144 -13.66 11.26 6.65
N LEU A 145 -12.42 10.79 6.74
CA LEU A 145 -12.08 9.37 6.88
C LEU A 145 -12.40 8.86 8.28
N ALA A 146 -12.97 7.65 8.36
CA ALA A 146 -13.16 6.93 9.62
C ALA A 146 -12.13 5.81 9.83
N THR A 147 -11.56 5.30 8.76
CA THR A 147 -10.56 4.22 8.75
C THR A 147 -9.60 4.40 7.58
N ILE A 148 -8.43 3.80 7.68
CA ILE A 148 -7.44 3.72 6.60
C ILE A 148 -6.61 2.43 6.73
N GLN A 149 -6.23 1.86 5.60
CA GLN A 149 -5.11 0.93 5.54
C GLN A 149 -3.82 1.74 5.39
N ILE A 150 -3.01 1.77 6.45
CA ILE A 150 -1.77 2.54 6.48
C ILE A 150 -0.70 1.83 5.65
N PRO A 151 0.01 2.54 4.74
CA PRO A 151 1.13 1.97 4.00
C PRO A 151 2.20 1.36 4.91
N LYS A 152 2.77 0.23 4.50
CA LYS A 152 3.69 -0.58 5.33
C LYS A 152 4.92 0.19 5.80
N PHE A 153 5.48 1.06 4.96
CA PHE A 153 6.70 1.83 5.25
C PHE A 153 6.40 3.27 5.70
N CYS A 154 5.15 3.57 6.07
CA CYS A 154 4.78 4.89 6.56
C CYS A 154 5.53 5.22 7.86
N LYS A 155 6.14 6.39 7.89
CA LYS A 155 6.87 6.97 9.04
C LYS A 155 6.15 8.14 9.65
N GLU A 156 5.51 8.96 8.81
CA GLU A 156 4.79 10.16 9.23
C GLU A 156 3.36 10.12 8.64
N LEU A 157 2.37 10.26 9.52
CA LEU A 157 0.95 10.13 9.18
C LEU A 157 0.16 11.31 9.74
N GLU A 158 -0.49 12.07 8.85
CA GLU A 158 -1.35 13.20 9.20
C GLU A 158 -2.81 12.88 8.87
N LEU A 159 -3.63 12.73 9.90
CA LEU A 159 -5.05 12.40 9.84
C LEU A 159 -5.94 13.46 10.50
N ASP A 160 -5.47 14.69 10.63
CA ASP A 160 -6.23 15.75 11.31
C ASP A 160 -7.54 16.06 10.58
N PHE A 161 -8.55 16.51 11.33
CA PHE A 161 -9.86 16.87 10.79
C PHE A 161 -10.52 15.75 9.99
N ASN A 162 -10.54 14.55 10.56
CA ASN A 162 -11.23 13.38 10.02
C ASN A 162 -12.29 12.87 11.01
N ASN A 163 -12.84 11.68 10.79
CA ASN A 163 -13.93 11.10 11.59
C ASN A 163 -13.48 9.86 12.38
N TYR A 164 -12.20 9.76 12.75
CA TYR A 164 -11.71 8.64 13.53
C TYR A 164 -12.33 8.62 14.93
N MET A 165 -12.96 7.49 15.31
CA MET A 165 -13.51 7.24 16.65
C MET A 165 -12.55 6.46 17.55
N VAL A 166 -11.65 5.71 16.93
CA VAL A 166 -10.60 4.92 17.59
C VAL A 166 -9.26 5.35 17.03
N PHE A 167 -8.24 5.41 17.87
CA PHE A 167 -6.88 5.69 17.43
C PHE A 167 -6.46 4.62 16.41
N PRO A 168 -5.92 5.01 15.23
CA PRO A 168 -5.57 4.06 14.18
C PRO A 168 -4.49 3.08 14.67
N LYS A 169 -4.61 1.81 14.26
CA LYS A 169 -3.57 0.82 14.54
C LYS A 169 -2.36 1.13 13.65
N VAL A 170 -1.29 1.60 14.25
CA VAL A 170 -0.05 1.97 13.58
C VAL A 170 1.02 0.89 13.77
N SER A 171 1.95 0.79 12.81
CA SER A 171 3.12 -0.10 12.90
C SER A 171 4.22 0.53 13.76
N ASP A 172 5.17 -0.28 14.24
CA ASP A 172 6.32 0.18 15.01
C ASP A 172 7.28 1.09 14.20
N GLY A 173 7.16 1.09 12.88
CA GLY A 173 7.97 1.95 11.99
C GLY A 173 7.50 3.41 11.95
N ILE A 174 6.29 3.72 12.46
CA ILE A 174 5.78 5.10 12.47
C ILE A 174 6.47 5.91 13.58
N THR A 175 7.02 7.05 13.20
CA THR A 175 7.70 7.99 14.10
C THR A 175 6.84 9.18 14.51
N GLN A 176 5.84 9.52 13.68
CA GLN A 176 4.95 10.63 13.94
C GLN A 176 3.53 10.35 13.44
N VAL A 177 2.53 10.62 14.29
CA VAL A 177 1.11 10.58 13.93
C VAL A 177 0.43 11.86 14.43
N SER A 178 -0.32 12.51 13.55
CA SER A 178 -1.24 13.58 13.91
C SER A 178 -2.68 13.14 13.64
N VAL A 179 -3.52 13.21 14.68
CA VAL A 179 -4.95 12.89 14.64
C VAL A 179 -5.77 13.97 15.31
N ASP A 180 -5.31 15.21 15.26
CA ASP A 180 -6.00 16.36 15.87
C ASP A 180 -7.40 16.55 15.26
N ASN A 181 -8.33 17.08 16.05
CA ASN A 181 -9.69 17.37 15.57
C ASN A 181 -10.38 16.14 14.94
N ASN A 182 -10.36 15.04 15.64
CA ASN A 182 -11.11 13.82 15.31
C ASN A 182 -12.17 13.52 16.40
N LEU A 183 -12.76 12.35 16.37
CA LEU A 183 -13.77 11.88 17.31
C LEU A 183 -13.23 10.79 18.24
N ILE A 184 -11.91 10.65 18.36
CA ILE A 184 -11.26 9.55 19.06
C ILE A 184 -11.65 9.56 20.54
N SER A 185 -12.25 8.47 20.99
CA SER A 185 -12.63 8.24 22.39
C SER A 185 -11.88 7.05 23.00
N ARG A 186 -11.17 6.27 22.19
CA ARG A 186 -10.51 5.04 22.61
C ARG A 186 -9.19 4.81 21.88
N VAL A 187 -8.22 4.28 22.60
CA VAL A 187 -6.91 3.82 22.09
C VAL A 187 -6.78 2.34 22.41
N ASP A 188 -6.94 1.48 21.41
CA ASP A 188 -6.95 0.03 21.59
C ASP A 188 -5.55 -0.61 21.59
N SER A 189 -4.54 0.11 21.14
CA SER A 189 -3.15 -0.36 21.10
C SER A 189 -2.21 0.68 21.70
N SER A 190 -1.25 0.24 22.49
CA SER A 190 -0.22 1.14 23.01
C SER A 190 0.70 1.58 21.87
N PRO A 191 0.79 2.89 21.61
CA PRO A 191 1.75 3.41 20.65
C PRO A 191 3.19 3.10 21.06
N SER A 192 4.09 2.97 20.09
CA SER A 192 5.53 2.85 20.37
C SER A 192 6.01 4.03 21.21
N LYS A 193 6.86 3.77 22.21
CA LYS A 193 7.43 4.84 23.10
C LYS A 193 8.24 5.89 22.35
N ALA A 194 8.70 5.58 21.15
CA ALA A 194 9.49 6.51 20.31
C ALA A 194 8.64 7.39 19.38
N MET A 195 7.33 7.17 19.34
CA MET A 195 6.42 7.86 18.42
C MET A 195 5.96 9.20 18.99
N LYS A 196 5.99 10.25 18.16
CA LYS A 196 5.34 11.53 18.44
C LYS A 196 3.86 11.46 18.07
N ILE A 197 2.98 11.82 19.01
CA ILE A 197 1.54 11.78 18.80
C ILE A 197 0.96 13.17 19.04
N PHE A 198 0.19 13.67 18.06
CA PHE A 198 -0.64 14.86 18.19
C PHE A 198 -2.10 14.41 18.17
N ILE A 199 -2.83 14.62 19.27
CA ILE A 199 -4.18 14.08 19.50
C ILE A 199 -5.13 15.13 20.12
N TYR A 200 -4.87 16.39 19.84
CA TYR A 200 -5.63 17.50 20.40
C TYR A 200 -7.06 17.56 19.87
N ARG A 201 -8.01 18.10 20.66
CA ARG A 201 -9.43 18.21 20.28
C ARG A 201 -10.06 16.90 19.83
N ASN A 202 -9.87 15.87 20.63
CA ASN A 202 -10.57 14.58 20.51
C ASN A 202 -11.51 14.38 21.71
N LYS A 203 -12.18 13.23 21.79
CA LYS A 203 -13.12 12.86 22.85
C LYS A 203 -12.49 11.98 23.94
N ILE A 204 -11.17 11.91 24.02
CA ILE A 204 -10.44 11.18 25.06
C ILE A 204 -10.56 11.98 26.35
N TRP A 205 -11.07 11.33 27.41
CA TRP A 205 -11.22 11.84 28.77
C TRP A 205 -10.13 11.25 29.67
#